data_2f3e62e54e1b3a72790d7f467449f089
#
_entry.id   2f3e62e54e1b3a72790d7f467449f089
#
_cell.length_a   1.000
_cell.length_b   1.000
_cell.length_c   1.000
_cell.angle_alpha   90.00
_cell.angle_beta   90.00
_cell.angle_gamma   90.00
#
_symmetry.space_group_name_H-M   'P 1'
#
loop_
_entity.id
_entity.type
_entity.pdbx_description
1 polymer ?
#
loop_
_entity_poly.entity_id
_entity_poly.type
_entity_poly.pdbx_seq_one_letter_code
_entity_poly.pdbx_strand_id
1 'polypeptide(L)'
;MRYDVVRYVVGQTLRIISVPFLIAMLGNLAFALNDPDFESYPIAAFATPGAIALIAGTILSKGVDADEIEQRIRDREAFASVGLGWLVIVLIGTLPYWLGGVFHGPFSDASISEVAHGFVYSLFESMAGFTTTGATVIDASSTPLCDANTVDCLAGLHPSILVYRSATQWLGGMGVIMLGLLIFSRSVGGGGMSLARAELTGPTVSPTGLTFQSTARILWMVFVALTLIEFVLLVRFTHLDAFEAINISLTTIATGGMTPTDGGIGGFDSVTL
;
A
#
# COMPACT_ATOMS: atom_id res chain seq x y z
N MET A 1 -8.33 23.02 17.02
CA MET A 1 -7.78 21.71 16.59
C MET A 1 -6.82 21.25 17.64
N ARG A 2 -7.00 20.07 18.17
CA ARG A 2 -6.08 19.48 19.15
C ARG A 2 -4.97 18.77 18.41
N TYR A 3 -3.78 19.31 18.48
CA TYR A 3 -2.61 18.76 17.77
C TYR A 3 -2.15 17.40 18.33
N ASP A 4 -2.40 17.14 19.60
CA ASP A 4 -2.13 15.87 20.27
C ASP A 4 -2.89 14.71 19.65
N VAL A 5 -4.18 14.90 19.29
CA VAL A 5 -5.00 13.91 18.59
C VAL A 5 -4.44 13.61 17.21
N VAL A 6 -4.17 14.65 16.41
CA VAL A 6 -3.65 14.47 15.05
C VAL A 6 -2.27 13.79 15.08
N ARG A 7 -1.41 14.23 16.00
CA ARG A 7 -0.07 13.65 16.21
C ARG A 7 -0.16 12.17 16.57
N TYR A 8 -1.08 11.80 17.47
CA TYR A 8 -1.26 10.42 17.89
C TYR A 8 -1.74 9.55 16.73
N VAL A 9 -2.79 9.97 16.02
CA VAL A 9 -3.36 9.18 14.89
C VAL A 9 -2.32 9.00 13.78
N VAL A 10 -1.62 10.06 13.38
CA VAL A 10 -0.52 9.97 12.40
C VAL A 10 0.60 9.06 12.90
N GLY A 11 0.93 9.14 14.19
CA GLY A 11 1.92 8.27 14.81
C GLY A 11 1.53 6.79 14.77
N GLN A 12 0.27 6.46 15.06
CA GLN A 12 -0.23 5.08 14.94
C GLN A 12 -0.24 4.60 13.49
N THR A 13 -0.63 5.47 12.55
CA THR A 13 -0.57 5.16 11.12
C THR A 13 0.85 4.79 10.68
N LEU A 14 1.85 5.56 11.11
CA LEU A 14 3.27 5.28 10.84
C LEU A 14 3.75 3.95 11.43
N ARG A 15 3.34 3.65 12.66
CA ARG A 15 3.67 2.36 13.29
C ARG A 15 3.07 1.18 12.53
N ILE A 16 1.84 1.31 12.06
CA ILE A 16 1.18 0.27 11.27
C ILE A 16 1.89 0.08 9.93
N ILE A 17 2.19 1.17 9.22
CA ILE A 17 2.86 1.08 7.90
C ILE A 17 4.30 0.59 7.98
N SER A 18 4.95 0.64 9.15
CA SER A 18 6.29 0.07 9.32
C SER A 18 6.32 -1.45 9.16
N VAL A 19 5.21 -2.13 9.46
CA VAL A 19 5.13 -3.60 9.39
C VAL A 19 5.31 -4.14 7.97
N PRO A 20 4.60 -3.65 6.92
CA PRO A 20 4.84 -4.05 5.54
C PRO A 20 6.29 -3.89 5.08
N PHE A 21 6.96 -2.81 5.47
CA PHE A 21 8.37 -2.61 5.14
C PHE A 21 9.28 -3.66 5.79
N LEU A 22 9.02 -4.01 7.04
CA LEU A 22 9.75 -5.07 7.73
C LEU A 22 9.49 -6.45 7.10
N ILE A 23 8.25 -6.73 6.70
CA ILE A 23 7.90 -7.98 5.98
C ILE A 23 8.61 -8.03 4.64
N ALA A 24 8.60 -6.95 3.86
CA ALA A 24 9.30 -6.86 2.59
C ALA A 24 10.82 -7.06 2.74
N MET A 25 11.42 -6.46 3.77
CA MET A 25 12.83 -6.64 4.11
C MET A 25 13.15 -8.09 4.46
N LEU A 26 12.35 -8.72 5.32
CA LEU A 26 12.56 -10.12 5.72
C LEU A 26 12.33 -11.08 4.55
N GLY A 27 11.34 -10.82 3.70
CA GLY A 27 11.09 -11.57 2.47
C GLY A 27 12.28 -11.50 1.52
N ASN A 28 12.79 -10.30 1.25
CA ASN A 28 13.99 -10.10 0.43
C ASN A 28 15.21 -10.86 0.98
N LEU A 29 15.43 -10.79 2.28
CA LEU A 29 16.52 -11.51 2.94
C LEU A 29 16.32 -13.04 2.87
N ALA A 30 15.10 -13.53 3.06
CA ALA A 30 14.80 -14.96 2.99
C ALA A 30 15.03 -15.51 1.58
N PHE A 31 14.67 -14.79 0.52
CA PHE A 31 14.97 -15.15 -0.86
C PHE A 31 16.48 -15.20 -1.11
N ALA A 32 17.21 -14.18 -0.69
CA ALA A 32 18.67 -14.13 -0.84
C ALA A 32 19.41 -15.25 -0.09
N LEU A 33 18.85 -15.75 1.01
CA LEU A 33 19.44 -16.87 1.75
C LEU A 33 19.14 -18.25 1.13
N ASN A 34 18.01 -18.39 0.42
CA ASN A 34 17.58 -19.64 -0.19
C ASN A 34 18.08 -19.83 -1.61
N ASP A 35 18.37 -18.76 -2.32
CA ASP A 35 18.89 -18.78 -3.68
C ASP A 35 20.20 -17.97 -3.74
N PRO A 36 21.37 -18.64 -3.86
CA PRO A 36 22.67 -17.95 -3.93
C PRO A 36 22.83 -17.05 -5.17
N ASP A 37 22.10 -17.32 -6.23
CA ASP A 37 22.12 -16.53 -7.47
C ASP A 37 21.12 -15.35 -7.43
N PHE A 38 20.31 -15.27 -6.37
CA PHE A 38 19.35 -14.18 -6.17
C PHE A 38 20.10 -12.92 -5.75
N GLU A 39 20.13 -11.94 -6.63
CA GLU A 39 20.64 -10.61 -6.32
C GLU A 39 19.68 -9.90 -5.37
N SER A 40 20.07 -9.71 -4.11
CA SER A 40 19.18 -9.11 -3.11
C SER A 40 18.94 -7.63 -3.42
N TYR A 41 17.66 -7.24 -3.40
CA TYR A 41 17.30 -5.82 -3.44
C TYR A 41 17.95 -5.08 -2.25
N PRO A 42 18.41 -3.83 -2.41
CA PRO A 42 19.12 -3.13 -1.34
C PRO A 42 18.32 -3.14 -0.03
N ILE A 43 18.84 -3.78 1.01
CA ILE A 43 18.17 -3.91 2.31
C ILE A 43 17.80 -2.52 2.86
N ALA A 44 18.66 -1.53 2.65
CA ALA A 44 18.42 -0.14 3.05
C ALA A 44 17.13 0.44 2.46
N ALA A 45 16.71 -0.01 1.27
CA ALA A 45 15.51 0.46 0.60
C ALA A 45 14.22 0.18 1.39
N PHE A 46 14.18 -0.94 2.14
CA PHE A 46 13.04 -1.29 3.01
C PHE A 46 13.32 -0.99 4.49
N ALA A 47 14.55 -1.21 4.96
CA ALA A 47 14.92 -0.99 6.35
C ALA A 47 14.81 0.49 6.76
N THR A 48 15.26 1.41 5.89
CA THR A 48 15.23 2.85 6.18
C THR A 48 13.80 3.39 6.37
N PRO A 49 12.85 3.20 5.41
CA PRO A 49 11.48 3.66 5.60
C PRO A 49 10.79 2.96 6.78
N GLY A 50 11.03 1.66 6.98
CA GLY A 50 10.51 0.92 8.12
C GLY A 50 10.99 1.48 9.46
N ALA A 51 12.28 1.78 9.59
CA ALA A 51 12.86 2.37 10.79
C ALA A 51 12.36 3.81 11.03
N ILE A 52 12.33 4.64 9.99
CA ILE A 52 11.80 6.02 10.07
C ILE A 52 10.34 5.99 10.53
N ALA A 53 9.51 5.15 9.92
CA ALA A 53 8.10 5.02 10.25
C ALA A 53 7.90 4.55 11.71
N LEU A 54 8.65 3.56 12.15
CA LEU A 54 8.55 3.03 13.50
C LEU A 54 9.01 4.04 14.57
N ILE A 55 10.15 4.67 14.34
CA ILE A 55 10.73 5.65 15.27
C ILE A 55 9.84 6.90 15.33
N ALA A 56 9.53 7.50 14.19
CA ALA A 56 8.67 8.68 14.12
C ALA A 56 7.28 8.40 14.70
N GLY A 57 6.70 7.25 14.33
CA GLY A 57 5.40 6.80 14.84
C GLY A 57 5.40 6.64 16.37
N THR A 58 6.46 6.07 16.92
CA THR A 58 6.62 5.91 18.38
C THR A 58 6.77 7.26 19.09
N ILE A 59 7.58 8.17 18.54
CA ILE A 59 7.77 9.52 19.09
C ILE A 59 6.46 10.31 19.06
N LEU A 60 5.74 10.28 17.94
CA LEU A 60 4.48 11.00 17.77
C LEU A 60 3.36 10.47 18.67
N SER A 61 3.35 9.17 18.97
CA SER A 61 2.35 8.55 19.83
C SER A 61 2.65 8.69 21.32
N LYS A 62 3.88 9.10 21.69
CA LYS A 62 4.32 9.12 23.08
C LYS A 62 3.59 10.17 23.92
N GLY A 63 3.16 9.76 25.12
CA GLY A 63 2.55 10.67 26.11
C GLY A 63 1.11 11.10 25.80
N VAL A 64 0.42 10.35 24.97
CA VAL A 64 -0.99 10.58 24.65
C VAL A 64 -1.84 9.37 25.09
N ASP A 65 -2.91 9.65 25.82
CA ASP A 65 -3.84 8.60 26.27
C ASP A 65 -4.82 8.25 25.14
N ALA A 66 -4.76 6.98 24.72
CA ALA A 66 -5.57 6.46 23.63
C ALA A 66 -7.08 6.51 23.95
N ASP A 67 -7.45 6.19 25.20
CA ASP A 67 -8.86 6.10 25.63
C ASP A 67 -9.50 7.50 25.67
N GLU A 68 -8.72 8.52 26.05
CA GLU A 68 -9.19 9.91 26.03
C GLU A 68 -9.41 10.43 24.58
N ILE A 69 -8.56 9.99 23.66
CA ILE A 69 -8.67 10.38 22.25
C ILE A 69 -9.89 9.75 21.60
N GLU A 70 -10.08 8.44 21.75
CA GLU A 70 -11.17 7.69 21.08
C GLU A 70 -12.55 8.28 21.41
N GLN A 71 -12.76 8.76 22.63
CA GLN A 71 -14.02 9.33 23.08
C GLN A 71 -14.28 10.77 22.62
N ARG A 72 -13.25 11.50 22.14
CA ARG A 72 -13.33 12.95 21.94
C ARG A 72 -12.86 13.46 20.57
N ILE A 73 -12.65 12.59 19.58
CA ILE A 73 -12.23 13.02 18.24
C ILE A 73 -13.32 13.83 17.57
N ARG A 74 -13.01 15.07 17.17
CA ARG A 74 -13.89 15.94 16.37
C ARG A 74 -13.64 15.70 14.88
N ASP A 75 -14.64 16.02 14.05
CA ASP A 75 -14.55 15.81 12.59
C ASP A 75 -13.34 16.49 11.95
N ARG A 76 -13.02 17.74 12.36
CA ARG A 76 -11.85 18.47 11.85
C ARG A 76 -10.53 17.75 12.15
N GLU A 77 -10.42 17.14 13.32
CA GLU A 77 -9.24 16.38 13.75
C GLU A 77 -9.14 15.05 12.98
N ALA A 78 -10.28 14.39 12.77
CA ALA A 78 -10.33 13.15 11.99
C ALA A 78 -9.92 13.38 10.53
N PHE A 79 -10.48 14.37 9.84
CA PHE A 79 -10.12 14.69 8.46
C PHE A 79 -8.65 15.14 8.33
N ALA A 80 -8.17 15.97 9.25
CA ALA A 80 -6.77 16.40 9.26
C ALA A 80 -5.83 15.20 9.48
N SER A 81 -6.16 14.29 10.38
CA SER A 81 -5.36 13.09 10.65
C SER A 81 -5.31 12.16 9.45
N VAL A 82 -6.43 11.98 8.75
CA VAL A 82 -6.48 11.17 7.53
C VAL A 82 -5.65 11.82 6.43
N GLY A 83 -5.85 13.10 6.13
CA GLY A 83 -5.11 13.78 5.06
C GLY A 83 -3.60 13.79 5.32
N LEU A 84 -3.17 14.09 6.55
CA LEU A 84 -1.76 14.02 6.92
C LEU A 84 -1.23 12.59 6.95
N GLY A 85 -2.04 11.62 7.36
CA GLY A 85 -1.70 10.21 7.32
C GLY A 85 -1.38 9.74 5.91
N TRP A 86 -2.25 10.05 4.93
CA TRP A 86 -2.01 9.74 3.52
C TRP A 86 -0.74 10.40 2.99
N LEU A 87 -0.56 11.70 3.27
CA LEU A 87 0.65 12.41 2.84
C LEU A 87 1.92 11.74 3.36
N VAL A 88 1.95 11.39 4.65
CA VAL A 88 3.11 10.78 5.29
C VAL A 88 3.36 9.36 4.78
N ILE A 89 2.31 8.56 4.57
CA ILE A 89 2.43 7.22 3.98
C ILE A 89 3.06 7.30 2.58
N VAL A 90 2.57 8.19 1.73
CA VAL A 90 3.09 8.37 0.36
C VAL A 90 4.55 8.82 0.38
N LEU A 91 4.91 9.78 1.25
CA LEU A 91 6.29 10.26 1.37
C LEU A 91 7.27 9.18 1.84
N ILE A 92 6.87 8.37 2.82
CA ILE A 92 7.71 7.25 3.29
C ILE A 92 7.74 6.13 2.25
N GLY A 93 6.61 5.87 1.60
CA GLY A 93 6.50 4.89 0.53
C GLY A 93 7.28 5.19 -0.74
N THR A 94 7.75 6.42 -0.88
CA THR A 94 8.68 6.85 -1.94
C THR A 94 10.06 6.20 -1.81
N LEU A 95 10.51 5.99 -0.57
CA LEU A 95 11.88 5.60 -0.27
C LEU A 95 12.33 4.25 -0.87
N PRO A 96 11.50 3.19 -0.91
CA PRO A 96 11.90 1.93 -1.55
C PRO A 96 12.27 2.08 -3.02
N TYR A 97 11.56 2.91 -3.77
CA TYR A 97 11.88 3.17 -5.18
C TYR A 97 13.16 4.00 -5.33
N TRP A 98 13.28 5.06 -4.53
CA TRP A 98 14.38 6.02 -4.65
C TRP A 98 15.69 5.50 -4.09
N LEU A 99 15.67 4.80 -2.96
CA LEU A 99 16.86 4.20 -2.33
C LEU A 99 17.23 2.84 -2.94
N GLY A 100 16.26 2.18 -3.58
CA GLY A 100 16.45 0.88 -4.21
C GLY A 100 16.95 0.92 -5.64
N GLY A 101 17.09 2.12 -6.22
CA GLY A 101 17.67 2.28 -7.55
C GLY A 101 16.70 2.02 -8.71
N VAL A 102 15.38 1.98 -8.44
CA VAL A 102 14.38 1.95 -9.54
C VAL A 102 14.48 3.22 -10.36
N PHE A 103 14.71 4.33 -9.72
CA PHE A 103 15.03 5.62 -10.33
C PHE A 103 16.38 6.12 -9.83
N HIS A 104 16.93 7.16 -10.47
CA HIS A 104 18.16 7.76 -9.97
C HIS A 104 18.01 8.24 -8.53
N GLY A 105 18.67 7.55 -7.62
CA GLY A 105 18.64 7.79 -6.20
C GLY A 105 19.83 8.58 -5.68
N PRO A 106 19.86 8.89 -4.36
CA PRO A 106 20.92 9.70 -3.74
C PRO A 106 22.28 9.00 -3.72
N PHE A 107 22.34 7.71 -4.00
CA PHE A 107 23.56 6.90 -4.04
C PHE A 107 24.01 6.53 -5.47
N SER A 108 23.33 7.07 -6.49
CA SER A 108 23.73 6.90 -7.88
C SER A 108 24.77 7.94 -8.30
N ASP A 109 25.55 7.65 -9.35
CA ASP A 109 26.50 8.60 -9.95
C ASP A 109 25.80 9.67 -10.85
N ALA A 110 24.48 9.81 -10.73
CA ALA A 110 23.68 10.74 -11.51
C ALA A 110 23.83 12.18 -11.03
N SER A 111 23.51 13.13 -11.91
CA SER A 111 23.50 14.55 -11.57
C SER A 111 22.42 14.88 -10.53
N ILE A 112 22.59 16.00 -9.82
CA ILE A 112 21.59 16.46 -8.83
C ILE A 112 20.19 16.60 -9.45
N SER A 113 20.12 17.03 -10.71
CA SER A 113 18.86 17.14 -11.45
C SER A 113 18.20 15.78 -11.67
N GLU A 114 18.96 14.78 -12.06
CA GLU A 114 18.43 13.40 -12.28
C GLU A 114 17.99 12.77 -10.97
N VAL A 115 18.74 12.97 -9.89
CA VAL A 115 18.36 12.51 -8.53
C VAL A 115 17.06 13.18 -8.05
N ALA A 116 16.89 14.48 -8.35
CA ALA A 116 15.65 15.19 -8.03
C ALA A 116 14.46 14.68 -8.85
N HIS A 117 14.64 14.43 -10.16
CA HIS A 117 13.61 13.79 -10.99
C HIS A 117 13.30 12.36 -10.50
N GLY A 118 14.32 11.58 -10.13
CA GLY A 118 14.15 10.25 -9.55
C GLY A 118 13.30 10.26 -8.27
N PHE A 119 13.45 11.29 -7.44
CA PHE A 119 12.57 11.47 -6.27
C PHE A 119 11.12 11.75 -6.68
N VAL A 120 10.89 12.60 -7.69
CA VAL A 120 9.55 12.93 -8.20
C VAL A 120 8.88 11.69 -8.80
N TYR A 121 9.61 10.89 -9.60
CA TYR A 121 9.11 9.64 -10.17
C TYR A 121 8.78 8.61 -9.08
N SER A 122 9.65 8.47 -8.07
CA SER A 122 9.42 7.61 -6.92
C SER A 122 8.18 8.05 -6.12
N LEU A 123 7.98 9.37 -5.98
CA LEU A 123 6.81 9.93 -5.33
C LEU A 123 5.52 9.62 -6.11
N PHE A 124 5.59 9.71 -7.45
CA PHE A 124 4.48 9.35 -8.31
C PHE A 124 4.09 7.88 -8.18
N GLU A 125 5.07 6.94 -8.25
CA GLU A 125 4.84 5.51 -8.07
C GLU A 125 4.21 5.20 -6.70
N SER A 126 4.76 5.81 -5.64
CA SER A 126 4.22 5.64 -4.30
C SER A 126 2.78 6.16 -4.20
N MET A 127 2.50 7.33 -4.74
CA MET A 127 1.14 7.90 -4.76
C MET A 127 0.19 7.03 -5.58
N ALA A 128 0.57 6.64 -6.80
CA ALA A 128 -0.24 5.79 -7.67
C ALA A 128 -0.53 4.41 -7.04
N GLY A 129 0.43 3.88 -6.28
CA GLY A 129 0.25 2.65 -5.50
C GLY A 129 -0.78 2.84 -4.40
N PHE A 130 -0.53 3.70 -3.43
CA PHE A 130 -1.41 3.86 -2.26
C PHE A 130 -2.79 4.44 -2.60
N THR A 131 -2.93 5.25 -3.64
CA THR A 131 -4.25 5.74 -4.09
C THR A 131 -4.98 4.77 -5.02
N THR A 132 -4.42 3.58 -5.27
CA THR A 132 -4.98 2.58 -6.20
C THR A 132 -5.24 3.12 -7.61
N THR A 133 -4.47 4.11 -8.06
CA THR A 133 -4.62 4.73 -9.39
C THR A 133 -4.13 3.81 -10.50
N GLY A 134 -3.11 2.98 -10.22
CA GLY A 134 -2.55 2.01 -11.15
C GLY A 134 -1.67 2.58 -12.27
N ALA A 135 -1.51 3.90 -12.34
CA ALA A 135 -0.61 4.52 -13.30
C ALA A 135 0.86 4.27 -12.91
N THR A 136 1.73 4.17 -13.90
CA THR A 136 3.18 4.03 -13.70
C THR A 136 3.94 5.00 -14.60
N VAL A 137 5.10 5.43 -14.12
CA VAL A 137 6.09 6.21 -14.89
C VAL A 137 7.38 5.40 -15.12
N ILE A 138 7.37 4.10 -14.82
CA ILE A 138 8.51 3.21 -15.04
C ILE A 138 8.54 2.86 -16.51
N ASP A 139 9.49 3.45 -17.23
CA ASP A 139 9.77 3.21 -18.64
C ASP A 139 11.25 3.46 -18.95
N ALA A 140 11.67 3.21 -20.18
CA ALA A 140 13.05 3.40 -20.63
C ALA A 140 13.57 4.85 -20.54
N SER A 141 12.69 5.83 -20.34
CA SER A 141 13.08 7.26 -20.22
C SER A 141 13.26 7.70 -18.76
N SER A 142 12.70 6.97 -17.80
CA SER A 142 12.61 7.37 -16.40
C SER A 142 13.49 6.53 -15.47
N THR A 143 13.73 5.25 -15.83
CA THR A 143 14.51 4.32 -15.01
C THR A 143 15.86 4.00 -15.64
N PRO A 144 16.96 3.93 -14.86
CA PRO A 144 18.25 3.47 -15.34
C PRO A 144 18.30 1.95 -15.59
N LEU A 145 17.28 1.20 -15.20
CA LEU A 145 17.22 -0.27 -15.30
C LEU A 145 16.75 -0.76 -16.67
N CYS A 146 16.22 0.14 -17.51
CA CYS A 146 15.69 -0.20 -18.82
C CYS A 146 16.33 0.69 -19.89
N ASP A 147 16.41 0.16 -21.10
CA ASP A 147 16.83 0.90 -22.28
C ASP A 147 15.76 0.85 -23.39
N ALA A 148 15.98 1.55 -24.49
CA ALA A 148 15.04 1.59 -25.61
C ALA A 148 14.81 0.24 -26.30
N ASN A 149 15.61 -0.79 -26.00
CA ASN A 149 15.50 -2.14 -26.55
C ASN A 149 14.84 -3.11 -25.56
N THR A 150 14.59 -2.68 -24.32
CA THR A 150 13.94 -3.50 -23.30
C THR A 150 12.47 -3.69 -23.66
N VAL A 151 12.06 -4.95 -23.86
CA VAL A 151 10.69 -5.29 -24.32
C VAL A 151 9.68 -5.08 -23.22
N ASP A 152 10.03 -5.40 -21.98
CA ASP A 152 9.18 -5.25 -20.79
C ASP A 152 10.02 -4.72 -19.63
N CYS A 153 9.81 -3.45 -19.32
CA CYS A 153 10.58 -2.76 -18.31
C CYS A 153 10.19 -3.19 -16.89
N LEU A 154 8.90 -3.43 -16.65
CA LEU A 154 8.40 -3.88 -15.37
C LEU A 154 8.86 -5.30 -15.05
N ALA A 155 8.83 -6.22 -16.02
CA ALA A 155 9.29 -7.58 -15.82
C ALA A 155 10.80 -7.67 -15.50
N GLY A 156 11.57 -6.67 -15.91
CA GLY A 156 12.99 -6.54 -15.57
C GLY A 156 13.28 -6.02 -14.16
N LEU A 157 12.27 -5.54 -13.42
CA LEU A 157 12.45 -5.04 -12.07
C LEU A 157 12.64 -6.18 -11.07
N HIS A 158 13.34 -5.86 -9.97
CA HIS A 158 13.54 -6.82 -8.89
C HIS A 158 12.20 -7.29 -8.29
N PRO A 159 11.99 -8.61 -8.06
CA PRO A 159 10.72 -9.15 -7.54
C PRO A 159 10.23 -8.48 -6.25
N SER A 160 11.14 -8.11 -5.34
CA SER A 160 10.77 -7.45 -4.07
C SER A 160 10.08 -6.10 -4.29
N ILE A 161 10.48 -5.33 -5.32
CA ILE A 161 9.83 -4.04 -5.60
C ILE A 161 8.49 -4.24 -6.32
N LEU A 162 8.35 -5.28 -7.13
CA LEU A 162 7.09 -5.62 -7.77
C LEU A 162 6.03 -6.03 -6.73
N VAL A 163 6.39 -6.89 -5.77
CA VAL A 163 5.49 -7.23 -4.65
C VAL A 163 5.19 -6.00 -3.81
N TYR A 164 6.17 -5.13 -3.57
CA TYR A 164 5.95 -3.88 -2.84
C TYR A 164 4.93 -2.99 -3.56
N ARG A 165 5.03 -2.82 -4.88
CA ARG A 165 4.05 -2.07 -5.70
C ARG A 165 2.63 -2.61 -5.51
N SER A 166 2.46 -3.92 -5.65
CA SER A 166 1.16 -4.59 -5.47
C SER A 166 0.64 -4.48 -4.03
N ALA A 167 1.52 -4.61 -3.04
CA ALA A 167 1.17 -4.47 -1.63
C ALA A 167 0.74 -3.04 -1.25
N THR A 168 1.34 -2.00 -1.87
CA THR A 168 0.89 -0.61 -1.65
C THR A 168 -0.53 -0.39 -2.14
N GLN A 169 -0.90 -0.97 -3.29
CA GLN A 169 -2.29 -0.92 -3.78
C GLN A 169 -3.25 -1.67 -2.84
N TRP A 170 -2.87 -2.83 -2.38
CA TRP A 170 -3.68 -3.63 -1.46
C TRP A 170 -3.96 -2.87 -0.15
N LEU A 171 -2.92 -2.29 0.45
CA LEU A 171 -3.05 -1.47 1.66
C LEU A 171 -3.86 -0.19 1.40
N GLY A 172 -3.61 0.45 0.26
CA GLY A 172 -4.31 1.65 -0.16
C GLY A 172 -5.80 1.42 -0.39
N GLY A 173 -6.17 0.34 -1.07
CA GLY A 173 -7.56 -0.05 -1.31
C GLY A 173 -8.34 -0.22 -0.02
N MET A 174 -7.77 -0.94 0.95
CA MET A 174 -8.38 -1.05 2.28
C MET A 174 -8.43 0.31 2.99
N GLY A 175 -7.41 1.17 2.84
CA GLY A 175 -7.38 2.51 3.40
C GLY A 175 -8.52 3.38 2.87
N VAL A 176 -8.80 3.34 1.57
CA VAL A 176 -9.91 4.06 0.93
C VAL A 176 -11.27 3.56 1.44
N ILE A 177 -11.45 2.24 1.58
CA ILE A 177 -12.68 1.65 2.14
C ILE A 177 -12.91 2.13 3.58
N MET A 178 -11.86 2.12 4.41
CA MET A 178 -11.94 2.61 5.79
C MET A 178 -12.24 4.11 5.86
N LEU A 179 -11.65 4.91 4.98
CA LEU A 179 -11.94 6.33 4.86
C LEU A 179 -13.40 6.57 4.46
N GLY A 180 -13.90 5.86 3.46
CA GLY A 180 -15.30 5.90 3.06
C GLY A 180 -16.22 5.60 4.23
N LEU A 181 -15.98 4.52 4.96
CA LEU A 181 -16.75 4.15 6.14
C LEU A 181 -16.74 5.24 7.22
N LEU A 182 -15.59 5.88 7.46
CA LEU A 182 -15.45 6.98 8.41
C LEU A 182 -16.27 8.20 7.99
N ILE A 183 -16.19 8.61 6.72
CA ILE A 183 -16.93 9.76 6.18
C ILE A 183 -18.42 9.49 6.26
N PHE A 184 -18.90 8.35 5.79
CA PHE A 184 -20.33 8.01 5.81
C PHE A 184 -20.87 7.91 7.25
N SER A 185 -20.13 7.32 8.18
CA SER A 185 -20.57 7.20 9.57
C SER A 185 -20.75 8.57 10.26
N ARG A 186 -20.00 9.59 9.83
CA ARG A 186 -20.05 10.96 10.39
C ARG A 186 -20.99 11.89 9.66
N SER A 187 -21.06 11.82 8.32
CA SER A 187 -21.86 12.75 7.50
C SER A 187 -23.37 12.56 7.66
N VAL A 188 -23.83 11.38 8.03
CA VAL A 188 -25.27 11.06 8.09
C VAL A 188 -25.80 10.99 9.54
N GLY A 189 -25.09 11.57 10.50
CA GLY A 189 -25.58 11.82 11.86
C GLY A 189 -26.41 10.67 12.47
N GLY A 190 -25.82 9.51 12.74
CA GLY A 190 -26.52 8.33 13.24
C GLY A 190 -27.35 7.57 12.20
N GLY A 191 -27.70 8.16 11.07
CA GLY A 191 -28.38 7.53 9.94
C GLY A 191 -27.44 6.91 8.90
N GLY A 192 -26.15 7.28 8.89
CA GLY A 192 -25.17 6.73 7.92
C GLY A 192 -24.92 5.24 8.08
N MET A 193 -25.04 4.75 9.30
CA MET A 193 -25.06 3.30 9.56
C MET A 193 -26.31 2.62 9.01
N SER A 194 -27.45 3.33 8.88
CA SER A 194 -28.65 2.76 8.28
C SER A 194 -28.58 2.72 6.76
N LEU A 195 -27.86 3.66 6.14
CA LEU A 195 -27.62 3.68 4.68
C LEU A 195 -26.63 2.58 4.28
N ALA A 196 -25.52 2.44 5.01
CA ALA A 196 -24.59 1.32 4.83
C ALA A 196 -25.28 -0.05 5.07
N ARG A 197 -26.27 -0.11 5.98
CA ARG A 197 -27.11 -1.30 6.18
C ARG A 197 -28.09 -1.54 5.03
N ALA A 198 -28.54 -0.49 4.35
CA ALA A 198 -29.45 -0.61 3.19
C ALA A 198 -28.72 -1.09 1.93
N GLU A 199 -27.45 -0.75 1.77
CA GLU A 199 -26.60 -1.23 0.68
C GLU A 199 -26.05 -2.65 0.92
N LEU A 200 -25.85 -3.04 2.18
CA LEU A 200 -25.54 -4.42 2.56
C LEU A 200 -26.83 -5.25 2.63
N THR A 201 -27.53 -5.39 1.50
CA THR A 201 -28.76 -6.16 1.37
C THR A 201 -28.51 -7.66 1.56
N GLY A 202 -28.61 -8.10 2.81
CA GLY A 202 -28.76 -9.50 3.21
C GLY A 202 -29.91 -9.62 4.22
N PRO A 203 -30.60 -10.79 4.33
CA PRO A 203 -31.75 -10.93 5.21
C PRO A 203 -31.37 -10.73 6.68
N THR A 204 -31.98 -9.71 7.28
CA THR A 204 -32.11 -9.49 8.73
C THR A 204 -30.82 -9.58 9.56
N VAL A 205 -29.99 -8.52 9.51
CA VAL A 205 -29.10 -8.25 10.63
C VAL A 205 -29.88 -7.41 11.64
N SER A 206 -30.13 -8.02 12.80
CA SER A 206 -30.72 -7.43 13.99
C SER A 206 -30.11 -6.07 14.36
N PRO A 207 -30.83 -5.12 14.98
CA PRO A 207 -30.31 -3.77 15.31
C PRO A 207 -29.33 -3.74 16.48
N THR A 208 -28.55 -4.76 16.68
CA THR A 208 -27.50 -4.83 17.69
C THR A 208 -26.23 -4.22 17.14
N GLY A 209 -26.07 -2.94 17.41
CA GLY A 209 -24.84 -2.17 17.61
C GLY A 209 -23.54 -2.65 16.94
N LEU A 210 -23.48 -2.78 15.59
CA LEU A 210 -22.18 -2.91 14.94
C LEU A 210 -21.40 -1.61 15.15
N THR A 211 -20.36 -1.67 15.95
CA THR A 211 -19.44 -0.55 16.14
C THR A 211 -18.58 -0.37 14.90
N PHE A 212 -18.03 0.83 14.69
CA PHE A 212 -17.06 1.10 13.62
C PHE A 212 -15.94 0.04 13.59
N GLN A 213 -15.42 -0.34 14.76
CA GLN A 213 -14.36 -1.34 14.91
C GLN A 213 -14.80 -2.75 14.45
N SER A 214 -16.02 -3.17 14.77
CA SER A 214 -16.51 -4.49 14.33
C SER A 214 -16.74 -4.52 12.81
N THR A 215 -17.28 -3.46 12.25
CA THR A 215 -17.45 -3.33 10.79
C THR A 215 -16.10 -3.33 10.07
N ALA A 216 -15.14 -2.54 10.56
CA ALA A 216 -13.78 -2.52 10.04
C ALA A 216 -13.13 -3.91 10.05
N ARG A 217 -13.26 -4.65 11.16
CA ARG A 217 -12.71 -6.01 11.26
C ARG A 217 -13.35 -6.97 10.26
N ILE A 218 -14.66 -6.91 10.07
CA ILE A 218 -15.35 -7.73 9.06
C ILE A 218 -14.86 -7.40 7.65
N LEU A 219 -14.76 -6.13 7.31
CA LEU A 219 -14.25 -5.71 6.00
C LEU A 219 -12.81 -6.19 5.76
N TRP A 220 -11.93 -6.09 6.77
CA TRP A 220 -10.58 -6.64 6.68
C TRP A 220 -10.58 -8.15 6.46
N MET A 221 -11.40 -8.91 7.19
CA MET A 221 -11.50 -10.36 7.01
C MET A 221 -11.99 -10.73 5.61
N VAL A 222 -13.02 -10.04 5.11
CA VAL A 222 -13.54 -10.26 3.75
C VAL A 222 -12.48 -9.93 2.70
N PHE A 223 -11.79 -8.80 2.84
CA PHE A 223 -10.76 -8.37 1.90
C PHE A 223 -9.60 -9.37 1.81
N VAL A 224 -9.11 -9.84 2.96
CA VAL A 224 -8.07 -10.89 3.03
C VAL A 224 -8.59 -12.21 2.43
N ALA A 225 -9.82 -12.63 2.79
CA ALA A 225 -10.40 -13.87 2.30
C ALA A 225 -10.55 -13.86 0.78
N LEU A 226 -11.03 -12.76 0.20
CA LEU A 226 -11.17 -12.60 -1.26
C LEU A 226 -9.79 -12.65 -1.94
N THR A 227 -8.78 -11.97 -1.39
CA THR A 227 -7.40 -12.02 -1.92
C THR A 227 -6.86 -13.45 -1.93
N LEU A 228 -7.06 -14.21 -0.86
CA LEU A 228 -6.61 -15.60 -0.78
C LEU A 228 -7.37 -16.51 -1.74
N ILE A 229 -8.68 -16.33 -1.87
CA ILE A 229 -9.50 -17.09 -2.83
C ILE A 229 -9.02 -16.83 -4.25
N GLU A 230 -8.84 -15.57 -4.63
CA GLU A 230 -8.34 -15.20 -5.96
C GLU A 230 -6.95 -15.77 -6.21
N PHE A 231 -6.02 -15.64 -5.27
CA PHE A 231 -4.70 -16.22 -5.37
C PHE A 231 -4.75 -17.73 -5.66
N VAL A 232 -5.56 -18.49 -4.90
CA VAL A 232 -5.71 -19.94 -5.09
C VAL A 232 -6.32 -20.25 -6.45
N LEU A 233 -7.32 -19.48 -6.88
CA LEU A 233 -7.95 -19.65 -8.20
C LEU A 233 -6.95 -19.39 -9.34
N LEU A 234 -6.16 -18.32 -9.25
CA LEU A 234 -5.13 -17.99 -10.25
C LEU A 234 -4.08 -19.10 -10.36
N VAL A 235 -3.50 -19.52 -9.24
CA VAL A 235 -2.50 -20.62 -9.23
C VAL A 235 -3.10 -21.93 -9.74
N ARG A 236 -4.40 -22.20 -9.50
CA ARG A 236 -5.00 -23.50 -9.81
C ARG A 236 -5.56 -23.60 -11.24
N PHE A 237 -6.06 -22.50 -11.78
CA PHE A 237 -6.82 -22.48 -13.03
C PHE A 237 -6.16 -21.68 -14.16
N THR A 238 -5.05 -21.01 -13.89
CA THR A 238 -4.27 -20.27 -14.91
C THR A 238 -2.86 -20.86 -15.01
N HIS A 239 -2.06 -20.36 -15.98
CA HIS A 239 -0.66 -20.72 -16.16
C HIS A 239 0.29 -19.83 -15.37
N LEU A 240 -0.24 -18.94 -14.52
CA LEU A 240 0.53 -18.03 -13.70
C LEU A 240 1.33 -18.78 -12.65
N ASP A 241 2.56 -18.34 -12.43
CA ASP A 241 3.32 -18.79 -11.29
C ASP A 241 2.81 -18.16 -9.97
N ALA A 242 3.32 -18.61 -8.84
CA ALA A 242 2.87 -18.10 -7.53
C ALA A 242 3.22 -16.62 -7.31
N PHE A 243 4.32 -16.16 -7.92
CA PHE A 243 4.74 -14.75 -7.82
C PHE A 243 3.82 -13.83 -8.63
N GLU A 244 3.49 -14.21 -9.85
CA GLU A 244 2.54 -13.50 -10.70
C GLU A 244 1.15 -13.48 -10.06
N ALA A 245 0.67 -14.65 -9.61
CA ALA A 245 -0.64 -14.81 -8.99
C ALA A 245 -0.80 -13.95 -7.73
N ILE A 246 0.21 -13.85 -6.84
CA ILE A 246 0.11 -13.00 -5.64
C ILE A 246 0.08 -11.51 -6.02
N ASN A 247 0.90 -11.07 -6.97
CA ASN A 247 0.89 -9.70 -7.44
C ASN A 247 -0.47 -9.31 -8.01
N ILE A 248 -1.03 -10.13 -8.89
CA ILE A 248 -2.35 -9.88 -9.52
C ILE A 248 -3.44 -9.88 -8.45
N SER A 249 -3.49 -10.86 -7.54
CA SER A 249 -4.51 -10.93 -6.49
C SER A 249 -4.50 -9.69 -5.59
N LEU A 250 -3.33 -9.19 -5.22
CA LEU A 250 -3.21 -7.99 -4.39
C LEU A 250 -3.77 -6.75 -5.10
N THR A 251 -3.51 -6.63 -6.40
CA THR A 251 -3.92 -5.43 -7.16
C THR A 251 -5.37 -5.50 -7.64
N THR A 252 -5.87 -6.67 -8.00
CA THR A 252 -7.24 -6.87 -8.47
C THR A 252 -8.26 -6.60 -7.36
N ILE A 253 -8.08 -7.22 -6.18
CA ILE A 253 -8.99 -7.00 -5.04
C ILE A 253 -8.97 -5.54 -4.58
N ALA A 254 -7.83 -4.87 -4.70
CA ALA A 254 -7.71 -3.43 -4.43
C ALA A 254 -8.26 -2.54 -5.57
N THR A 255 -8.67 -3.13 -6.70
CA THR A 255 -9.04 -2.40 -7.93
C THR A 255 -7.94 -1.45 -8.41
N GLY A 256 -6.65 -1.83 -8.23
CA GLY A 256 -5.50 -0.96 -8.41
C GLY A 256 -4.90 -1.01 -9.81
N GLY A 257 -4.84 -2.19 -10.43
CA GLY A 257 -4.42 -2.38 -11.83
C GLY A 257 -2.90 -2.37 -12.10
N MET A 258 -2.04 -2.29 -11.08
CA MET A 258 -0.61 -2.50 -11.26
C MET A 258 -0.31 -3.97 -11.52
N THR A 259 0.47 -4.26 -12.56
CA THR A 259 0.90 -5.60 -12.95
C THR A 259 2.42 -5.71 -12.88
N PRO A 260 2.98 -6.92 -12.80
CA PRO A 260 4.42 -7.14 -12.88
C PRO A 260 4.97 -7.07 -14.32
N THR A 261 4.13 -6.77 -15.32
CA THR A 261 4.50 -6.66 -16.73
C THR A 261 3.93 -5.40 -17.36
N ASP A 262 4.62 -4.82 -18.37
CA ASP A 262 4.16 -3.64 -19.09
C ASP A 262 2.87 -3.90 -19.89
N GLY A 263 2.68 -5.16 -20.34
CA GLY A 263 1.49 -5.59 -21.07
C GLY A 263 0.22 -5.65 -20.22
N GLY A 264 0.31 -5.37 -18.93
CA GLY A 264 -0.81 -5.51 -18.00
C GLY A 264 -1.28 -6.97 -17.91
N ILE A 265 -2.58 -7.18 -17.65
CA ILE A 265 -3.19 -8.52 -17.64
C ILE A 265 -3.09 -9.17 -19.03
N GLY A 266 -3.14 -8.40 -20.12
CA GLY A 266 -3.00 -8.91 -21.49
C GLY A 266 -1.60 -9.42 -21.83
N GLY A 267 -0.59 -9.12 -21.03
CA GLY A 267 0.77 -9.65 -21.17
C GLY A 267 0.91 -11.13 -20.76
N PHE A 268 -0.08 -11.64 -20.03
CA PHE A 268 -0.15 -13.06 -19.69
C PHE A 268 -1.00 -13.78 -20.75
N ASP A 269 -0.41 -14.60 -21.59
CA ASP A 269 -1.11 -15.40 -22.62
C ASP A 269 -2.08 -16.41 -22.00
N SER A 270 -3.12 -15.93 -21.32
CA SER A 270 -4.10 -16.75 -20.62
C SER A 270 -5.53 -16.36 -21.01
N VAL A 271 -6.28 -17.33 -21.54
CA VAL A 271 -7.72 -17.18 -21.91
C VAL A 271 -8.61 -17.08 -20.66
N THR A 272 -8.09 -17.42 -19.47
CA THR A 272 -8.83 -17.49 -18.21
C THR A 272 -8.60 -16.28 -17.27
N LEU A 273 -7.72 -15.38 -17.62
CA LEU A 273 -7.53 -14.07 -17.01
C LEU A 273 -8.38 -13.03 -17.74
#